data_be2c70512623abf96f537bdd95014447
#
_entry.id   be2c70512623abf96f537bdd95014447
#
_cell.length_a   1.000
_cell.length_b   1.000
_cell.length_c   1.000
_cell.angle_alpha   90.00
_cell.angle_beta   90.00
_cell.angle_gamma   90.00
#
_symmetry.space_group_name_H-M   'P 1'
#
loop_
_entity.id
_entity.type
_entity.pdbx_description
1 polymer ?
#
loop_
_entity_poly.entity_id
_entity_poly.type
_entity_poly.pdbx_seq_one_letter_code
_entity_poly.pdbx_strand_id
1 'polypeptide(L)'
;MQEMKQRIRQDFNKASVSYDKYARLQQQVAARVFVLALEMLHTKSQVLDVGCGTGYIAQHAAKRWQMFQCDLAESMCEKALHLAPAVAADAESLPFADNTLDGVLSSLTLQWVSPVPAFSEIRRVLKPNGLMIASTLGENTLHELRKSFAAAVGVAPVMNFYTADKLSAACKESGLHLEEFFDELVIHDYEDIFTLLASIKGIGGRYKSGTGRAGVSRRYFEALAEAYIKFFGKISATWEVQYIIARKR
;
A
#
# COMPACT_ATOMS: atom_id res chain seq x y z
N MET A 1 -11.23 -15.38 2.44
CA MET A 1 -10.19 -14.50 2.98
C MET A 1 -8.80 -15.16 3.01
N GLN A 2 -8.62 -16.31 3.63
CA GLN A 2 -7.30 -16.98 3.72
C GLN A 2 -6.62 -17.24 2.36
N GLU A 3 -7.34 -17.74 1.37
CA GLU A 3 -6.79 -17.96 0.02
C GLU A 3 -6.29 -16.66 -0.64
N MET A 4 -6.98 -15.55 -0.43
CA MET A 4 -6.58 -14.26 -0.98
C MET A 4 -5.29 -13.77 -0.32
N LYS A 5 -5.18 -13.83 1.01
CA LYS A 5 -3.96 -13.49 1.75
C LYS A 5 -2.78 -14.36 1.34
N GLN A 6 -3.00 -15.67 1.13
CA GLN A 6 -1.96 -16.57 0.65
C GLN A 6 -1.45 -16.18 -0.74
N ARG A 7 -2.34 -15.79 -1.65
CA ARG A 7 -1.94 -15.30 -2.99
C ARG A 7 -1.16 -13.97 -2.89
N ILE A 8 -1.63 -13.03 -2.10
CA ILE A 8 -0.95 -11.75 -1.85
C ILE A 8 0.48 -12.02 -1.33
N ARG A 9 0.62 -12.85 -0.29
CA ARG A 9 1.90 -13.27 0.27
C ARG A 9 2.83 -13.86 -0.79
N GLN A 10 2.34 -14.78 -1.62
CA GLN A 10 3.13 -15.39 -2.71
C GLN A 10 3.57 -14.36 -3.76
N ASP A 11 2.70 -13.39 -4.08
CA ASP A 11 2.99 -12.38 -5.08
C ASP A 11 4.06 -11.41 -4.59
N PHE A 12 3.97 -10.94 -3.34
CA PHE A 12 4.99 -10.10 -2.72
C PHE A 12 6.30 -10.85 -2.47
N ASN A 13 6.28 -12.12 -2.05
CA ASN A 13 7.49 -12.95 -1.95
C ASN A 13 8.24 -13.03 -3.30
N LYS A 14 7.51 -13.21 -4.41
CA LYS A 14 8.12 -13.21 -5.75
C LYS A 14 8.61 -11.83 -6.18
N ALA A 15 7.84 -10.80 -5.89
CA ALA A 15 8.18 -9.43 -6.26
C ALA A 15 9.39 -8.90 -5.48
N SER A 16 9.67 -9.40 -4.29
CA SER A 16 10.73 -8.90 -3.40
C SER A 16 12.09 -8.75 -4.11
N VAL A 17 12.43 -9.62 -5.06
CA VAL A 17 13.71 -9.59 -5.80
C VAL A 17 13.89 -8.32 -6.62
N SER A 18 12.80 -7.80 -7.21
CA SER A 18 12.83 -6.65 -8.12
C SER A 18 12.02 -5.44 -7.61
N TYR A 19 11.47 -5.57 -6.41
CA TYR A 19 10.51 -4.59 -5.86
C TYR A 19 11.04 -3.14 -5.91
N ASP A 20 12.23 -2.91 -5.38
CA ASP A 20 12.82 -1.57 -5.27
C ASP A 20 13.04 -0.89 -6.63
N LYS A 21 13.25 -1.68 -7.69
CA LYS A 21 13.37 -1.16 -9.07
C LYS A 21 12.06 -0.52 -9.55
N TYR A 22 10.90 -1.01 -9.10
CA TYR A 22 9.59 -0.58 -9.55
C TYR A 22 8.81 0.20 -8.48
N ALA A 23 9.33 0.30 -7.24
CA ALA A 23 8.65 0.85 -6.07
C ALA A 23 8.68 2.39 -5.98
N ARG A 24 8.75 3.11 -7.11
CA ARG A 24 8.83 4.58 -7.14
C ARG A 24 7.68 5.23 -6.35
N LEU A 25 6.42 4.78 -6.59
CA LEU A 25 5.26 5.28 -5.85
C LEU A 25 5.37 4.94 -4.36
N GLN A 26 5.71 3.68 -4.05
CA GLN A 26 5.79 3.20 -2.66
C GLN A 26 6.82 3.98 -1.86
N GLN A 27 7.99 4.26 -2.44
CA GLN A 27 9.04 5.06 -1.81
C GLN A 27 8.58 6.51 -1.59
N GLN A 28 7.92 7.13 -2.58
CA GLN A 28 7.40 8.48 -2.46
C GLN A 28 6.33 8.59 -1.35
N VAL A 29 5.40 7.64 -1.30
CA VAL A 29 4.34 7.61 -0.28
C VAL A 29 4.91 7.28 1.10
N ALA A 30 5.85 6.34 1.20
CA ALA A 30 6.52 6.01 2.47
C ALA A 30 7.34 7.21 3.00
N ALA A 31 7.99 7.98 2.12
CA ALA A 31 8.65 9.22 2.50
C ALA A 31 7.65 10.25 3.07
N ARG A 32 6.46 10.37 2.48
CA ARG A 32 5.41 11.27 2.99
C ARG A 32 4.90 10.82 4.36
N VAL A 33 4.61 9.52 4.55
CA VAL A 33 4.25 8.93 5.86
C VAL A 33 5.34 9.20 6.90
N PHE A 34 6.60 9.03 6.53
CA PHE A 34 7.74 9.31 7.40
C PHE A 34 7.81 10.78 7.82
N VAL A 35 7.62 11.72 6.89
CA VAL A 35 7.63 13.17 7.18
C VAL A 35 6.50 13.53 8.15
N LEU A 36 5.28 13.04 7.93
CA LEU A 36 4.16 13.24 8.85
C LEU A 36 4.47 12.70 10.26
N ALA A 37 5.09 11.52 10.32
CA ALA A 37 5.49 10.92 11.59
C ALA A 37 6.59 11.71 12.32
N LEU A 38 7.50 12.35 11.60
CA LEU A 38 8.54 13.21 12.20
C LEU A 38 7.98 14.40 12.98
N GLU A 39 6.86 14.93 12.54
CA GLU A 39 6.20 16.08 13.17
C GLU A 39 5.41 15.69 14.42
N MET A 40 4.95 14.41 14.50
CA MET A 40 3.97 13.96 15.48
C MET A 40 4.51 12.97 16.52
N LEU A 41 5.62 12.26 16.24
CA LEU A 41 6.23 11.29 17.14
C LEU A 41 7.52 11.82 17.76
N HIS A 42 7.65 11.62 19.06
CA HIS A 42 8.85 11.99 19.81
C HIS A 42 10.05 11.10 19.45
N THR A 43 11.26 11.62 19.70
CA THR A 43 12.49 10.80 19.61
C THR A 43 12.44 9.63 20.59
N LYS A 44 13.01 8.48 20.19
CA LYS A 44 13.04 7.22 20.97
C LYS A 44 11.68 6.53 21.14
N SER A 45 10.62 7.01 20.47
CA SER A 45 9.34 6.29 20.42
C SER A 45 9.52 4.86 19.89
N GLN A 46 8.75 3.93 20.42
CA GLN A 46 8.60 2.57 19.89
C GLN A 46 7.62 2.59 18.73
N VAL A 47 8.10 2.35 17.52
CA VAL A 47 7.31 2.51 16.29
C VAL A 47 7.32 1.22 15.47
N LEU A 48 6.15 0.76 15.06
CA LEU A 48 5.97 -0.39 14.17
C LEU A 48 5.64 0.10 12.76
N ASP A 49 6.34 -0.44 11.77
CA ASP A 49 5.99 -0.31 10.35
C ASP A 49 5.23 -1.56 9.90
N VAL A 50 3.94 -1.42 9.59
CA VAL A 50 3.03 -2.50 9.17
C VAL A 50 2.94 -2.56 7.65
N GLY A 51 3.36 -3.69 7.07
CA GLY A 51 3.56 -3.84 5.64
C GLY A 51 4.83 -3.14 5.18
N CYS A 52 5.92 -3.40 5.90
CA CYS A 52 7.19 -2.67 5.77
C CYS A 52 7.87 -2.85 4.39
N GLY A 53 7.47 -3.86 3.61
CA GLY A 53 8.13 -4.21 2.36
C GLY A 53 9.62 -4.42 2.57
N THR A 54 10.45 -3.73 1.79
CA THR A 54 11.92 -3.80 1.88
C THR A 54 12.53 -2.91 2.97
N GLY A 55 11.69 -2.25 3.81
CA GLY A 55 12.14 -1.48 4.98
C GLY A 55 12.44 0.00 4.71
N TYR A 56 11.78 0.61 3.73
CA TYR A 56 12.06 2.01 3.35
C TYR A 56 11.92 2.98 4.53
N ILE A 57 10.86 2.88 5.34
CA ILE A 57 10.65 3.77 6.50
C ILE A 57 11.77 3.53 7.54
N ALA A 58 12.08 2.29 7.86
CA ALA A 58 13.12 1.97 8.84
C ALA A 58 14.51 2.45 8.44
N GLN A 59 14.83 2.42 7.13
CA GLN A 59 16.10 2.94 6.61
C GLN A 59 16.32 4.42 6.97
N HIS A 60 15.26 5.22 7.01
CA HIS A 60 15.31 6.64 7.32
C HIS A 60 15.09 6.95 8.81
N ALA A 61 14.43 6.05 9.53
CA ALA A 61 13.95 6.26 10.90
C ALA A 61 14.85 5.66 12.01
N ALA A 62 15.74 4.72 11.69
CA ALA A 62 16.45 3.87 12.67
C ALA A 62 17.26 4.62 13.75
N LYS A 63 17.66 5.87 13.51
CA LYS A 63 18.36 6.71 14.50
C LYS A 63 17.43 7.56 15.37
N ARG A 64 16.16 7.68 14.99
CA ARG A 64 15.19 8.55 15.65
C ARG A 64 14.26 7.79 16.58
N TRP A 65 13.81 6.61 16.14
CA TRP A 65 12.85 5.75 16.84
C TRP A 65 13.42 4.35 17.05
N GLN A 66 12.88 3.65 18.02
CA GLN A 66 13.06 2.20 18.15
C GLN A 66 12.07 1.54 17.18
N MET A 67 12.59 1.19 16.00
CA MET A 67 11.77 0.62 14.92
C MET A 67 11.57 -0.87 15.08
N PHE A 68 10.34 -1.31 14.83
CA PHE A 68 9.95 -2.70 14.56
C PHE A 68 9.28 -2.74 13.20
N GLN A 69 9.32 -3.89 12.54
CA GLN A 69 8.80 -4.06 11.19
C GLN A 69 7.99 -5.35 11.10
N CYS A 70 6.89 -5.33 10.35
CA CYS A 70 6.22 -6.56 9.95
C CYS A 70 5.67 -6.48 8.52
N ASP A 71 5.63 -7.62 7.86
CA ASP A 71 5.03 -7.80 6.55
C ASP A 71 4.40 -9.20 6.45
N LEU A 72 3.40 -9.35 5.60
CA LEU A 72 2.79 -10.67 5.36
C LEU A 72 3.75 -11.60 4.60
N ALA A 73 4.64 -11.03 3.77
CA ALA A 73 5.60 -11.74 2.94
C ALA A 73 6.96 -11.87 3.66
N GLU A 74 7.38 -13.11 3.95
CA GLU A 74 8.64 -13.40 4.64
C GLU A 74 9.85 -12.82 3.91
N SER A 75 9.88 -12.91 2.58
CA SER A 75 11.00 -12.39 1.78
C SER A 75 11.13 -10.87 1.87
N MET A 76 10.07 -10.14 2.21
CA MET A 76 10.14 -8.72 2.52
C MET A 76 10.78 -8.50 3.88
N CYS A 77 10.34 -9.23 4.91
CA CYS A 77 10.94 -9.17 6.24
C CYS A 77 12.44 -9.52 6.22
N GLU A 78 12.85 -10.54 5.47
CA GLU A 78 14.25 -10.92 5.30
C GLU A 78 15.11 -9.76 4.77
N LYS A 79 14.57 -9.00 3.80
CA LYS A 79 15.24 -7.81 3.26
C LYS A 79 15.27 -6.65 4.25
N ALA A 80 14.20 -6.45 5.02
CA ALA A 80 14.09 -5.36 5.97
C ALA A 80 14.88 -5.60 7.28
N LEU A 81 15.19 -6.86 7.61
CA LEU A 81 15.77 -7.29 8.90
C LEU A 81 17.10 -6.62 9.26
N HIS A 82 17.91 -6.24 8.27
CA HIS A 82 19.19 -5.57 8.52
C HIS A 82 19.05 -4.11 8.96
N LEU A 83 17.85 -3.53 8.81
CA LEU A 83 17.55 -2.14 9.18
C LEU A 83 16.96 -2.04 10.60
N ALA A 84 16.04 -2.95 10.93
CA ALA A 84 15.43 -3.08 12.25
C ALA A 84 14.80 -4.48 12.40
N PRO A 85 14.51 -4.96 13.64
CA PRO A 85 13.81 -6.23 13.85
C PRO A 85 12.55 -6.32 12.98
N ALA A 86 12.45 -7.40 12.21
CA ALA A 86 11.35 -7.64 11.28
C ALA A 86 10.76 -9.04 11.49
N VAL A 87 9.43 -9.17 11.42
CA VAL A 87 8.71 -10.43 11.62
C VAL A 87 7.61 -10.60 10.57
N ALA A 88 7.46 -11.81 10.04
CA ALA A 88 6.35 -12.12 9.15
C ALA A 88 5.04 -12.16 9.96
N ALA A 89 4.10 -11.27 9.63
CA ALA A 89 2.84 -11.15 10.37
C ALA A 89 1.71 -10.60 9.49
N ASP A 90 0.49 -10.95 9.88
CA ASP A 90 -0.73 -10.39 9.31
C ASP A 90 -1.10 -9.10 10.05
N ALA A 91 -1.39 -8.03 9.33
CA ALA A 91 -1.85 -6.77 9.92
C ALA A 91 -3.18 -6.90 10.69
N GLU A 92 -3.95 -7.95 10.41
CA GLU A 92 -5.19 -8.27 11.13
C GLU A 92 -4.94 -9.16 12.38
N SER A 93 -3.66 -9.50 12.69
CA SER A 93 -3.25 -10.29 13.87
C SER A 93 -1.78 -10.01 14.19
N LEU A 94 -1.51 -8.87 14.82
CA LEU A 94 -0.16 -8.38 15.08
C LEU A 94 0.50 -9.10 16.26
N PRO A 95 1.76 -9.57 16.16
CA PRO A 95 2.46 -10.33 17.20
C PRO A 95 3.08 -9.41 18.28
N PHE A 96 2.35 -8.38 18.69
CA PHE A 96 2.76 -7.42 19.70
C PHE A 96 1.75 -7.41 20.85
N ALA A 97 2.22 -7.18 22.07
CA ALA A 97 1.36 -7.06 23.23
C ALA A 97 0.53 -5.76 23.20
N ASP A 98 -0.56 -5.75 23.95
CA ASP A 98 -1.41 -4.58 24.10
C ASP A 98 -0.65 -3.40 24.69
N ASN A 99 -0.91 -2.19 24.21
CA ASN A 99 -0.38 -0.95 24.79
C ASN A 99 1.16 -0.88 24.85
N THR A 100 1.85 -1.37 23.83
CA THR A 100 3.32 -1.38 23.79
C THR A 100 3.93 -0.33 22.87
N LEU A 101 3.22 0.10 21.84
CA LEU A 101 3.77 0.96 20.80
C LEU A 101 3.30 2.42 20.95
N ASP A 102 4.22 3.36 20.75
CA ASP A 102 3.92 4.80 20.71
C ASP A 102 3.35 5.22 19.35
N GLY A 103 3.77 4.52 18.30
CA GLY A 103 3.30 4.78 16.94
C GLY A 103 3.22 3.52 16.08
N VAL A 104 2.27 3.51 15.15
CA VAL A 104 2.17 2.54 14.06
C VAL A 104 2.12 3.31 12.75
N LEU A 105 3.04 2.99 11.86
CA LEU A 105 3.11 3.51 10.49
C LEU A 105 2.71 2.41 9.51
N SER A 106 2.06 2.78 8.42
CA SER A 106 1.72 1.83 7.35
C SER A 106 1.64 2.55 6.01
N SER A 107 2.41 2.11 5.04
CA SER A 107 2.43 2.73 3.72
C SER A 107 1.95 1.76 2.66
N LEU A 108 0.83 2.10 1.98
CA LEU A 108 0.24 1.34 0.87
C LEU A 108 0.02 -0.16 1.18
N THR A 109 -0.45 -0.45 2.41
CA THR A 109 -0.76 -1.82 2.86
C THR A 109 -2.25 -2.04 3.03
N LEU A 110 -3.00 -1.00 3.46
CA LEU A 110 -4.40 -1.13 3.87
C LEU A 110 -5.34 -1.58 2.74
N GLN A 111 -4.99 -1.40 1.48
CA GLN A 111 -5.77 -1.90 0.33
C GLN A 111 -5.79 -3.45 0.24
N TRP A 112 -4.91 -4.13 0.97
CA TRP A 112 -4.76 -5.58 0.95
C TRP A 112 -5.43 -6.30 2.13
N VAL A 113 -5.94 -5.55 3.10
CA VAL A 113 -6.49 -6.07 4.37
C VAL A 113 -7.93 -5.61 4.59
N SER A 114 -8.62 -6.25 5.52
CA SER A 114 -9.93 -5.78 6.00
C SER A 114 -9.70 -4.60 6.97
N PRO A 115 -10.24 -3.40 6.71
CA PRO A 115 -9.88 -2.21 7.49
C PRO A 115 -10.22 -2.34 8.99
N VAL A 116 -11.42 -2.81 9.34
CA VAL A 116 -11.85 -2.89 10.75
C VAL A 116 -10.97 -3.84 11.58
N PRO A 117 -10.70 -5.09 11.16
CA PRO A 117 -9.77 -5.97 11.88
C PRO A 117 -8.37 -5.38 12.00
N ALA A 118 -7.80 -4.83 10.91
CA ALA A 118 -6.46 -4.23 10.93
C ALA A 118 -6.39 -3.02 11.87
N PHE A 119 -7.36 -2.13 11.82
CA PHE A 119 -7.41 -0.96 12.70
C PHE A 119 -7.65 -1.35 14.16
N SER A 120 -8.42 -2.41 14.43
CA SER A 120 -8.59 -2.94 15.78
C SER A 120 -7.28 -3.48 16.37
N GLU A 121 -6.49 -4.20 15.57
CA GLU A 121 -5.17 -4.68 15.97
C GLU A 121 -4.18 -3.53 16.18
N ILE A 122 -4.16 -2.55 15.26
CA ILE A 122 -3.35 -1.34 15.42
C ILE A 122 -3.74 -0.62 16.72
N ARG A 123 -5.04 -0.43 16.98
CA ARG A 123 -5.51 0.16 18.24
C ARG A 123 -5.09 -0.66 19.45
N ARG A 124 -5.15 -1.98 19.38
CA ARG A 124 -4.79 -2.87 20.50
C ARG A 124 -3.34 -2.66 20.90
N VAL A 125 -2.42 -2.67 19.94
CA VAL A 125 -0.98 -2.58 20.19
C VAL A 125 -0.52 -1.16 20.56
N LEU A 126 -1.24 -0.12 20.16
CA LEU A 126 -0.95 1.26 20.54
C LEU A 126 -1.18 1.51 22.03
N LYS A 127 -0.28 2.26 22.66
CA LYS A 127 -0.46 2.85 24.00
C LYS A 127 -1.62 3.85 23.99
N PRO A 128 -2.20 4.21 25.15
CA PRO A 128 -3.09 5.36 25.24
C PRO A 128 -2.42 6.60 24.64
N ASN A 129 -3.14 7.35 23.82
CA ASN A 129 -2.65 8.47 22.98
C ASN A 129 -1.65 8.08 21.88
N GLY A 130 -1.37 6.79 21.69
CA GLY A 130 -0.52 6.32 20.59
C GLY A 130 -1.10 6.66 19.21
N LEU A 131 -0.20 6.89 18.26
CA LEU A 131 -0.50 7.45 16.94
C LEU A 131 -0.49 6.38 15.85
N MET A 132 -1.49 6.38 14.98
CA MET A 132 -1.47 5.69 13.70
C MET A 132 -1.33 6.71 12.57
N ILE A 133 -0.36 6.51 11.68
CA ILE A 133 -0.28 7.20 10.38
C ILE A 133 -0.25 6.13 9.30
N ALA A 134 -1.25 6.14 8.45
CA ALA A 134 -1.36 5.15 7.39
C ALA A 134 -1.66 5.81 6.04
N SER A 135 -1.24 5.14 4.97
CA SER A 135 -1.65 5.49 3.62
C SER A 135 -2.22 4.29 2.88
N THR A 136 -3.13 4.57 1.97
CA THR A 136 -3.71 3.58 1.06
C THR A 136 -4.04 4.22 -0.28
N LEU A 137 -4.50 3.42 -1.23
CA LEU A 137 -4.97 3.92 -2.52
C LEU A 137 -6.48 4.13 -2.50
N GLY A 138 -6.92 5.26 -3.08
CA GLY A 138 -8.32 5.62 -3.23
C GLY A 138 -8.93 5.12 -4.55
N GLU A 139 -10.25 5.27 -4.68
CA GLU A 139 -11.05 4.70 -5.76
C GLU A 139 -10.74 5.26 -7.15
N ASN A 140 -10.21 6.49 -7.24
CA ASN A 140 -9.81 7.11 -8.49
C ASN A 140 -8.43 6.67 -8.99
N THR A 141 -7.73 5.81 -8.25
CA THR A 141 -6.43 5.26 -8.65
C THR A 141 -6.55 4.51 -9.97
N LEU A 142 -5.60 4.80 -10.89
CA LEU A 142 -5.52 4.18 -12.23
C LEU A 142 -6.81 4.35 -13.06
N HIS A 143 -7.51 5.49 -12.92
CA HIS A 143 -8.75 5.75 -13.65
C HIS A 143 -8.50 5.76 -15.17
N GLU A 144 -7.33 6.20 -15.62
CA GLU A 144 -6.95 6.20 -17.05
C GLU A 144 -6.85 4.75 -17.56
N LEU A 145 -6.16 3.90 -16.80
CA LEU A 145 -6.01 2.50 -17.16
C LEU A 145 -7.38 1.79 -17.16
N ARG A 146 -8.20 2.07 -16.15
CA ARG A 146 -9.56 1.52 -16.02
C ARG A 146 -10.44 1.89 -17.22
N LYS A 147 -10.46 3.18 -17.60
CA LYS A 147 -11.25 3.69 -18.73
C LYS A 147 -10.77 3.11 -20.05
N SER A 148 -9.45 3.04 -20.26
CA SER A 148 -8.85 2.52 -21.49
C SER A 148 -9.10 1.02 -21.66
N PHE A 149 -9.00 0.23 -20.58
CA PHE A 149 -9.34 -1.19 -20.59
C PHE A 149 -10.83 -1.42 -20.90
N ALA A 150 -11.72 -0.67 -20.27
CA ALA A 150 -13.15 -0.78 -20.52
C ALA A 150 -13.50 -0.54 -22.00
N ALA A 151 -12.85 0.44 -22.63
CA ALA A 151 -13.06 0.76 -24.04
C ALA A 151 -12.44 -0.26 -25.00
N ALA A 152 -11.23 -0.76 -24.70
CA ALA A 152 -10.50 -1.67 -25.59
C ALA A 152 -11.01 -3.11 -25.54
N VAL A 153 -11.41 -3.59 -24.33
CA VAL A 153 -11.68 -5.01 -24.09
C VAL A 153 -12.90 -5.27 -23.19
N GLY A 154 -13.65 -4.24 -22.82
CA GLY A 154 -14.92 -4.38 -22.10
C GLY A 154 -14.80 -4.58 -20.58
N VAL A 155 -13.63 -4.93 -20.04
CA VAL A 155 -13.41 -5.19 -18.61
C VAL A 155 -12.08 -4.57 -18.16
N ALA A 156 -12.13 -3.82 -17.07
CA ALA A 156 -10.93 -3.26 -16.44
C ALA A 156 -10.43 -4.19 -15.32
N PRO A 157 -9.26 -4.81 -15.46
CA PRO A 157 -8.73 -5.72 -14.44
C PRO A 157 -7.99 -4.95 -13.32
N VAL A 158 -8.50 -3.80 -12.94
CA VAL A 158 -7.98 -2.97 -11.84
C VAL A 158 -8.81 -3.27 -10.59
N MET A 159 -8.15 -3.51 -9.46
CA MET A 159 -8.85 -3.77 -8.19
C MET A 159 -9.65 -2.54 -7.74
N ASN A 160 -10.71 -2.77 -6.97
CA ASN A 160 -11.46 -1.71 -6.32
C ASN A 160 -10.78 -1.36 -5.00
N PHE A 161 -10.52 -0.08 -4.79
CA PHE A 161 -9.97 0.45 -3.55
C PHE A 161 -11.09 0.91 -2.62
N TYR A 162 -10.76 1.09 -1.34
CA TYR A 162 -11.71 1.58 -0.36
C TYR A 162 -11.96 3.08 -0.55
N THR A 163 -13.21 3.48 -0.30
CA THR A 163 -13.59 4.91 -0.26
C THR A 163 -13.15 5.54 1.06
N ALA A 164 -13.00 6.87 1.07
CA ALA A 164 -12.70 7.65 2.26
C ALA A 164 -13.73 7.40 3.39
N ASP A 165 -15.02 7.36 3.04
CA ASP A 165 -16.11 7.10 3.99
C ASP A 165 -15.98 5.73 4.65
N LYS A 166 -15.62 4.69 3.87
CA LYS A 166 -15.45 3.33 4.40
C LYS A 166 -14.28 3.25 5.37
N LEU A 167 -13.16 3.92 5.07
CA LEU A 167 -11.99 3.95 5.94
C LEU A 167 -12.24 4.77 7.20
N SER A 168 -12.92 5.90 7.09
CA SER A 168 -13.33 6.74 8.23
C SER A 168 -14.29 5.99 9.16
N ALA A 169 -15.26 5.28 8.58
CA ALA A 169 -16.18 4.42 9.35
C ALA A 169 -15.43 3.28 10.06
N ALA A 170 -14.44 2.64 9.39
CA ALA A 170 -13.62 1.60 9.98
C ALA A 170 -12.75 2.11 11.16
N CYS A 171 -12.19 3.33 11.06
CA CYS A 171 -11.51 3.97 12.18
C CYS A 171 -12.44 4.11 13.40
N LYS A 172 -13.64 4.62 13.19
CA LYS A 172 -14.64 4.79 14.25
C LYS A 172 -15.06 3.45 14.86
N GLU A 173 -15.34 2.45 14.02
CA GLU A 173 -15.78 1.12 14.46
C GLU A 173 -14.70 0.40 15.26
N SER A 174 -13.42 0.55 14.89
CA SER A 174 -12.28 0.01 15.63
C SER A 174 -11.97 0.75 16.93
N GLY A 175 -12.63 1.90 17.19
CA GLY A 175 -12.38 2.76 18.35
C GLY A 175 -11.13 3.64 18.25
N LEU A 176 -10.57 3.81 17.05
CA LEU A 176 -9.56 4.83 16.77
C LEU A 176 -10.25 6.19 16.58
N HIS A 177 -9.65 7.23 17.13
CA HIS A 177 -10.07 8.60 16.91
C HIS A 177 -9.37 9.17 15.69
N LEU A 178 -10.11 9.38 14.61
CA LEU A 178 -9.62 9.99 13.39
C LEU A 178 -9.32 11.47 13.66
N GLU A 179 -8.07 11.89 13.48
CA GLU A 179 -7.63 13.29 13.63
C GLU A 179 -7.63 14.00 12.27
N GLU A 180 -7.11 13.33 11.24
CA GLU A 180 -7.02 13.90 9.90
C GLU A 180 -7.19 12.82 8.84
N PHE A 181 -7.85 13.18 7.74
CA PHE A 181 -7.99 12.38 6.53
C PHE A 181 -7.87 13.31 5.32
N PHE A 182 -6.90 13.04 4.46
CA PHE A 182 -6.71 13.81 3.23
C PHE A 182 -6.18 12.92 2.11
N ASP A 183 -6.28 13.39 0.87
CA ASP A 183 -5.75 12.71 -0.30
C ASP A 183 -4.76 13.59 -1.06
N GLU A 184 -3.83 12.93 -1.73
CA GLU A 184 -2.88 13.55 -2.65
C GLU A 184 -2.90 12.78 -3.98
N LEU A 185 -2.86 13.50 -5.10
CA LEU A 185 -2.74 12.89 -6.42
C LEU A 185 -1.26 12.80 -6.80
N VAL A 186 -0.78 11.59 -7.07
CA VAL A 186 0.55 11.33 -7.61
C VAL A 186 0.39 10.87 -9.04
N ILE A 187 1.00 11.59 -10.00
CA ILE A 187 0.91 11.28 -11.42
C ILE A 187 2.29 10.87 -11.92
N HIS A 188 2.38 9.69 -12.52
CA HIS A 188 3.59 9.22 -13.18
C HIS A 188 3.32 9.05 -14.68
N ASP A 189 4.20 9.61 -15.50
CA ASP A 189 4.21 9.41 -16.95
C ASP A 189 5.08 8.19 -17.29
N TYR A 190 4.68 7.47 -18.32
CA TYR A 190 5.34 6.27 -18.83
C TYR A 190 5.59 6.39 -20.33
N GLU A 191 6.66 5.78 -20.81
CA GLU A 191 7.03 5.79 -22.23
C GLU A 191 5.96 5.07 -23.08
N ASP A 192 5.48 3.94 -22.56
CA ASP A 192 4.47 3.12 -23.21
C ASP A 192 3.61 2.34 -22.22
N ILE A 193 2.59 1.66 -22.74
CA ILE A 193 1.67 0.85 -21.96
C ILE A 193 2.36 -0.35 -21.31
N PHE A 194 3.40 -0.90 -21.93
CA PHE A 194 4.13 -2.06 -21.39
C PHE A 194 4.95 -1.67 -20.17
N THR A 195 5.59 -0.49 -20.21
CA THR A 195 6.33 0.07 -19.08
C THR A 195 5.41 0.33 -17.89
N LEU A 196 4.21 0.89 -18.14
CA LEU A 196 3.19 1.07 -17.09
C LEU A 196 2.78 -0.28 -16.49
N LEU A 197 2.41 -1.26 -17.31
CA LEU A 197 1.97 -2.57 -16.83
C LEU A 197 3.09 -3.35 -16.13
N ALA A 198 4.34 -3.21 -16.59
CA ALA A 198 5.50 -3.80 -15.95
C ALA A 198 5.76 -3.19 -14.56
N SER A 199 5.57 -1.87 -14.40
CA SER A 199 5.72 -1.19 -13.10
C SER A 199 4.70 -1.73 -12.08
N ILE A 200 3.42 -1.85 -12.46
CA ILE A 200 2.37 -2.39 -11.59
C ILE A 200 2.66 -3.85 -11.22
N LYS A 201 3.08 -4.67 -12.17
CA LYS A 201 3.43 -6.08 -11.93
C LYS A 201 4.67 -6.21 -11.02
N GLY A 202 5.65 -5.33 -11.21
CA GLY A 202 6.93 -5.37 -10.49
C GLY A 202 6.80 -5.12 -8.99
N ILE A 203 5.76 -4.42 -8.55
CA ILE A 203 5.44 -4.17 -7.14
C ILE A 203 4.47 -5.21 -6.54
N GLY A 204 4.25 -6.35 -7.19
CA GLY A 204 3.30 -7.37 -6.73
C GLY A 204 1.83 -7.05 -7.04
N GLY A 205 1.55 -5.93 -7.71
CA GLY A 205 0.24 -5.59 -8.21
C GLY A 205 -0.17 -6.55 -9.33
N ARG A 206 -1.28 -7.26 -9.16
CA ARG A 206 -1.85 -8.07 -10.24
C ARG A 206 -3.08 -7.40 -10.80
N TYR A 207 -3.06 -7.14 -12.10
CA TYR A 207 -4.30 -6.99 -12.80
C TYR A 207 -4.79 -8.42 -13.21
N LYS A 208 -6.02 -8.76 -12.85
CA LYS A 208 -6.63 -10.00 -13.35
C LYS A 208 -6.98 -9.77 -14.81
N SER A 209 -6.20 -10.32 -15.75
CA SER A 209 -6.73 -10.49 -17.11
C SER A 209 -7.96 -11.40 -17.00
N GLY A 210 -9.13 -10.88 -17.33
CA GLY A 210 -10.40 -11.64 -17.27
C GLY A 210 -10.47 -12.85 -18.22
N THR A 211 -9.43 -13.06 -19.00
CA THR A 211 -9.26 -14.23 -19.88
C THR A 211 -8.22 -15.14 -19.25
N GLY A 212 -8.66 -16.27 -18.73
CA GLY A 212 -7.76 -17.34 -18.32
C GLY A 212 -6.73 -17.61 -19.42
N ARG A 213 -5.47 -17.74 -19.03
CA ARG A 213 -4.24 -18.22 -19.72
C ARG A 213 -4.15 -18.35 -21.25
N ALA A 214 -5.16 -18.03 -22.03
CA ALA A 214 -5.11 -18.03 -23.50
C ALA A 214 -4.56 -16.67 -23.95
N GLY A 215 -3.35 -16.67 -24.45
CA GLY A 215 -2.55 -15.62 -25.04
C GLY A 215 -3.20 -14.25 -25.24
N VAL A 216 -2.93 -13.32 -24.31
CA VAL A 216 -3.22 -11.92 -24.54
C VAL A 216 -2.43 -11.51 -25.78
N SER A 217 -3.11 -11.27 -26.91
CA SER A 217 -2.46 -11.01 -28.19
C SER A 217 -1.81 -9.62 -28.20
N ARG A 218 -0.79 -9.42 -29.02
CA ARG A 218 -0.18 -8.12 -29.25
C ARG A 218 -1.23 -7.06 -29.61
N ARG A 219 -2.23 -7.43 -30.41
CA ARG A 219 -3.39 -6.56 -30.76
C ARG A 219 -4.16 -6.05 -29.55
N TYR A 220 -4.24 -6.84 -28.49
CA TYR A 220 -4.89 -6.39 -27.24
C TYR A 220 -4.18 -5.20 -26.59
N PHE A 221 -2.85 -5.24 -26.51
CA PHE A 221 -2.07 -4.15 -25.96
C PHE A 221 -2.01 -2.94 -26.90
N GLU A 222 -2.01 -3.15 -28.20
CA GLU A 222 -2.12 -2.08 -29.20
C GLU A 222 -3.46 -1.34 -29.06
N ALA A 223 -4.58 -2.05 -28.99
CA ALA A 223 -5.89 -1.45 -28.77
C ALA A 223 -5.99 -0.70 -27.44
N LEU A 224 -5.36 -1.23 -26.37
CA LEU A 224 -5.29 -0.56 -25.09
C LEU A 224 -4.48 0.74 -25.17
N ALA A 225 -3.32 0.73 -25.82
CA ALA A 225 -2.49 1.91 -26.02
C ALA A 225 -3.20 2.98 -26.86
N GLU A 226 -3.86 2.57 -27.94
CA GLU A 226 -4.67 3.47 -28.79
C GLU A 226 -5.79 4.13 -27.98
N ALA A 227 -6.53 3.36 -27.18
CA ALA A 227 -7.58 3.89 -26.31
C ALA A 227 -7.00 4.87 -25.27
N TYR A 228 -5.84 4.58 -24.71
CA TYR A 228 -5.15 5.44 -23.75
C TYR A 228 -4.77 6.78 -24.36
N ILE A 229 -4.11 6.76 -25.52
CA ILE A 229 -3.73 7.98 -26.24
C ILE A 229 -4.96 8.77 -26.69
N LYS A 230 -6.01 8.09 -27.17
CA LYS A 230 -7.27 8.72 -27.59
C LYS A 230 -7.95 9.48 -26.45
N PHE A 231 -7.95 8.94 -25.23
CA PHE A 231 -8.64 9.57 -24.10
C PHE A 231 -7.79 10.58 -23.34
N PHE A 232 -6.46 10.34 -23.24
CA PHE A 232 -5.58 11.07 -22.33
C PHE A 232 -4.39 11.75 -23.02
N GLY A 233 -4.15 11.49 -24.30
CA GLY A 233 -3.06 12.09 -25.10
C GLY A 233 -1.66 11.54 -24.79
N LYS A 234 -1.48 10.85 -23.66
CA LYS A 234 -0.23 10.23 -23.22
C LYS A 234 -0.49 9.02 -22.33
N ILE A 235 0.53 8.20 -22.08
CA ILE A 235 0.46 7.11 -21.11
C ILE A 235 0.88 7.65 -19.75
N SER A 236 -0.09 7.86 -18.86
CA SER A 236 0.12 8.30 -17.48
C SER A 236 -0.68 7.43 -16.51
N ALA A 237 -0.28 7.37 -15.28
CA ALA A 237 -1.04 6.74 -14.21
C ALA A 237 -1.23 7.72 -13.07
N THR A 238 -2.47 7.97 -12.71
CA THR A 238 -2.85 8.73 -11.53
C THR A 238 -3.08 7.78 -10.37
N TRP A 239 -2.41 8.08 -9.27
CA TRP A 239 -2.54 7.38 -7.99
C TRP A 239 -3.16 8.36 -6.99
N GLU A 240 -4.39 8.09 -6.58
CA GLU A 240 -5.02 8.78 -5.46
C GLU A 240 -4.53 8.15 -4.17
N VAL A 241 -3.69 8.84 -3.44
CA VAL A 241 -3.14 8.36 -2.18
C VAL A 241 -3.90 9.00 -1.03
N GLN A 242 -4.57 8.18 -0.24
CA GLN A 242 -5.31 8.59 0.95
C GLN A 242 -4.43 8.43 2.17
N TYR A 243 -4.36 9.47 3.01
CA TYR A 243 -3.63 9.48 4.27
C TYR A 243 -4.59 9.54 5.44
N ILE A 244 -4.30 8.75 6.47
CA ILE A 244 -5.14 8.58 7.65
C ILE A 244 -4.27 8.81 8.87
N ILE A 245 -4.62 9.81 9.69
CA ILE A 245 -3.98 10.09 10.96
C ILE A 245 -5.01 9.87 12.06
N ALA A 246 -4.73 8.95 12.97
CA ALA A 246 -5.67 8.59 14.03
C ALA A 246 -4.94 8.26 15.33
N ARG A 247 -5.63 8.40 16.48
CA ARG A 247 -5.10 8.09 17.81
C ARG A 247 -5.98 7.10 18.57
N LYS A 248 -5.32 6.34 19.42
CA LYS A 248 -5.98 5.60 20.49
C LYS A 248 -6.28 6.57 21.63
N ARG A 249 -7.55 6.83 21.87
CA ARG A 249 -8.06 7.55 23.06
C ARG A 249 -8.42 6.58 24.16
#